data_2bbd6c98dd294ca4e5421512527dbb03
#
_entry.id   2bbd6c98dd294ca4e5421512527dbb03
#
_cell.length_a   1.000
_cell.length_b   1.000
_cell.length_c   1.000
_cell.angle_alpha   90.00
_cell.angle_beta   90.00
_cell.angle_gamma   90.00
#
_symmetry.space_group_name_H-M   'P 1'
#
loop_
_entity.id
_entity.type
_entity.pdbx_description
1 polymer ?
#
loop_
_entity_poly.entity_id
_entity_poly.type
_entity_poly.pdbx_seq_one_letter_code
_entity_poly.pdbx_strand_id
1 'polypeptide(L)'
;MEISQIQSGSWQKFENAIKEEKISNAYIIYGPPGSGKEALALQFISQILSSKITDLSSNENITFIAPASKDFYQNLFKSKTFETDEYNQWKEFLSNKVYNPFSKKVLSDSNNIPVITINNLKEKIYFKTNDRKIVLIFNSEALSHGSGESANMLLKVLEEPPSNTTFILVTDYIDKVMPTIKSRCQSVYVPRLTNDSIKQFF
;
A
#
# COMPACT_ATOMS: atom_id res chain seq x y z
N MET A 1 -10.64 15.82 11.91
CA MET A 1 -9.49 15.30 12.71
C MET A 1 -8.72 14.32 11.83
N GLU A 2 -7.40 14.36 11.83
CA GLU A 2 -6.58 13.47 11.00
C GLU A 2 -6.29 12.14 11.71
N ILE A 3 -6.11 11.05 10.96
CA ILE A 3 -5.79 9.73 11.53
C ILE A 3 -4.48 9.76 12.34
N SER A 4 -3.53 10.61 11.97
CA SER A 4 -2.28 10.83 12.71
C SER A 4 -2.50 11.29 14.15
N GLN A 5 -3.54 12.06 14.42
CA GLN A 5 -3.89 12.51 15.78
C GLN A 5 -4.47 11.36 16.62
N ILE A 6 -5.27 10.48 16.00
CA ILE A 6 -5.88 9.34 16.67
C ILE A 6 -4.89 8.21 16.91
N GLN A 7 -4.02 7.96 15.95
CA GLN A 7 -2.97 6.95 15.98
C GLN A 7 -1.59 7.58 16.24
N SER A 8 -1.53 8.56 17.14
CA SER A 8 -0.33 9.38 17.40
C SER A 8 0.92 8.55 17.72
N GLY A 9 0.79 7.48 18.50
CA GLY A 9 1.90 6.60 18.82
C GLY A 9 2.47 5.86 17.61
N SER A 10 1.61 5.44 16.67
CA SER A 10 2.04 4.81 15.42
C SER A 10 2.56 5.87 14.45
N TRP A 11 1.94 7.05 14.43
CA TRP A 11 2.32 8.17 13.57
C TRP A 11 3.71 8.73 13.89
N GLN A 12 4.10 8.74 15.16
CA GLN A 12 5.40 9.27 15.59
C GLN A 12 6.59 8.71 14.80
N LYS A 13 6.51 7.43 14.40
CA LYS A 13 7.57 6.80 13.59
C LYS A 13 7.68 7.41 12.22
N PHE A 14 6.55 7.72 11.58
CA PHE A 14 6.51 8.36 10.27
C PHE A 14 6.92 9.82 10.35
N GLU A 15 6.44 10.52 11.36
CA GLU A 15 6.80 11.91 11.60
C GLU A 15 8.30 12.09 11.79
N ASN A 16 8.93 11.22 12.56
CA ASN A 16 10.38 11.24 12.76
C ASN A 16 11.13 10.98 11.43
N ALA A 17 10.68 9.98 10.65
CA ALA A 17 11.28 9.68 9.35
C ALA A 17 11.19 10.85 8.37
N ILE A 18 10.07 11.59 8.37
CA ILE A 18 9.86 12.77 7.53
C ILE A 18 10.76 13.91 8.02
N LYS A 19 10.75 14.25 9.33
CA LYS A 19 11.52 15.35 9.92
C LYS A 19 13.04 15.17 9.74
N GLU A 20 13.50 13.93 9.84
CA GLU A 20 14.93 13.60 9.68
C GLU A 20 15.32 13.35 8.21
N GLU A 21 14.39 13.44 7.27
CA GLU A 21 14.56 13.11 5.85
C GLU A 21 15.11 11.69 5.61
N LYS A 22 14.83 10.78 6.57
CA LYS A 22 15.30 9.37 6.57
C LYS A 22 14.14 8.41 6.27
N ILE A 23 13.54 8.56 5.10
CA ILE A 23 12.47 7.66 4.66
C ILE A 23 13.08 6.31 4.29
N SER A 24 12.67 5.25 4.97
CA SER A 24 13.12 3.88 4.66
C SER A 24 12.60 3.41 3.30
N ASN A 25 13.34 2.48 2.68
CA ASN A 25 12.93 1.89 1.40
C ASN A 25 11.69 0.99 1.53
N ALA A 26 11.40 0.45 2.71
CA ALA A 26 10.23 -0.38 2.94
C ALA A 26 9.65 -0.24 4.34
N TYR A 27 8.33 -0.17 4.41
CA TYR A 27 7.53 -0.20 5.64
C TYR A 27 6.52 -1.33 5.57
N ILE A 28 6.23 -1.95 6.72
CA ILE A 28 5.09 -2.83 6.90
C ILE A 28 4.21 -2.29 8.03
N ILE A 29 2.99 -1.87 7.66
CA ILE A 29 1.99 -1.31 8.56
C ILE A 29 0.99 -2.42 8.87
N TYR A 30 0.92 -2.84 10.11
CA TYR A 30 0.12 -3.99 10.51
C TYR A 30 -0.68 -3.72 11.77
N GLY A 31 -1.76 -4.46 11.95
CA GLY A 31 -2.65 -4.34 13.11
C GLY A 31 -4.00 -4.98 12.83
N PRO A 32 -4.90 -5.02 13.81
CA PRO A 32 -6.20 -5.65 13.64
C PRO A 32 -7.05 -4.94 12.58
N PRO A 33 -8.02 -5.64 11.97
CA PRO A 33 -8.98 -5.03 11.05
C PRO A 33 -9.66 -3.81 11.68
N GLY A 34 -9.84 -2.73 10.91
CA GLY A 34 -10.48 -1.50 11.37
C GLY A 34 -9.60 -0.58 12.23
N SER A 35 -8.30 -0.84 12.34
CA SER A 35 -7.38 0.02 13.11
C SER A 35 -7.02 1.34 12.42
N GLY A 36 -7.44 1.56 11.16
CA GLY A 36 -7.12 2.77 10.39
C GLY A 36 -5.73 2.74 9.73
N LYS A 37 -5.09 1.57 9.62
CA LYS A 37 -3.74 1.45 9.04
C LYS A 37 -3.64 1.85 7.57
N GLU A 38 -4.69 1.62 6.76
CA GLU A 38 -4.73 2.10 5.37
C GLU A 38 -4.80 3.63 5.32
N ALA A 39 -5.64 4.24 6.17
CA ALA A 39 -5.71 5.69 6.29
C ALA A 39 -4.37 6.29 6.74
N LEU A 40 -3.69 5.63 7.68
CA LEU A 40 -2.37 6.05 8.16
C LEU A 40 -1.31 5.96 7.05
N ALA A 41 -1.35 4.88 6.24
CA ALA A 41 -0.49 4.72 5.07
C ALA A 41 -0.71 5.83 4.03
N LEU A 42 -1.96 6.13 3.70
CA LEU A 42 -2.29 7.20 2.74
C LEU A 42 -1.88 8.58 3.26
N GLN A 43 -2.05 8.85 4.56
CA GLN A 43 -1.58 10.10 5.16
C GLN A 43 -0.05 10.20 5.13
N PHE A 44 0.67 9.12 5.39
CA PHE A 44 2.12 9.10 5.28
C PHE A 44 2.59 9.38 3.85
N ILE A 45 1.97 8.74 2.84
CA ILE A 45 2.25 9.01 1.42
C ILE A 45 1.99 10.45 1.05
N SER A 46 0.85 11.00 1.50
CA SER A 46 0.49 12.40 1.30
C SER A 46 1.57 13.37 1.81
N GLN A 47 2.12 13.08 2.98
CA GLN A 47 3.21 13.87 3.57
C GLN A 47 4.54 13.72 2.79
N ILE A 48 4.91 12.49 2.40
CA ILE A 48 6.13 12.25 1.62
C ILE A 48 6.11 12.99 0.29
N LEU A 49 4.95 12.99 -0.39
CA LEU A 49 4.81 13.58 -1.73
C LEU A 49 4.34 15.03 -1.70
N SER A 50 4.08 15.59 -0.52
CA SER A 50 3.49 16.94 -0.36
C SER A 50 2.21 17.12 -1.19
N SER A 51 1.40 16.06 -1.30
CA SER A 51 0.16 15.97 -2.08
C SER A 51 -1.05 15.76 -1.18
N LYS A 52 -2.24 16.22 -1.60
CA LYS A 52 -3.46 15.90 -0.88
C LYS A 52 -3.80 14.41 -1.01
N ILE A 53 -4.41 13.81 0.03
CA ILE A 53 -4.82 12.40 -0.02
C ILE A 53 -5.75 12.13 -1.20
N THR A 54 -6.67 13.05 -1.51
CA THR A 54 -7.61 12.95 -2.65
C THR A 54 -6.92 12.84 -4.00
N ASP A 55 -5.72 13.38 -4.13
CA ASP A 55 -4.99 13.42 -5.39
C ASP A 55 -4.08 12.21 -5.58
N LEU A 56 -3.91 11.37 -4.53
CA LEU A 56 -3.01 10.21 -4.57
C LEU A 56 -3.43 9.16 -5.60
N SER A 57 -4.74 8.99 -5.85
CA SER A 57 -5.24 8.00 -6.81
C SER A 57 -4.89 8.30 -8.27
N SER A 58 -4.58 9.55 -8.58
CA SER A 58 -4.17 10.02 -9.92
C SER A 58 -2.68 10.35 -10.02
N ASN A 59 -1.91 10.18 -8.95
CA ASN A 59 -0.49 10.49 -8.94
C ASN A 59 0.32 9.38 -9.62
N GLU A 60 1.00 9.71 -10.72
CA GLU A 60 1.78 8.76 -11.54
C GLU A 60 2.99 8.15 -10.79
N ASN A 61 3.46 8.83 -9.74
CA ASN A 61 4.56 8.33 -8.91
C ASN A 61 4.11 7.28 -7.89
N ILE A 62 2.81 6.96 -7.83
CA ILE A 62 2.28 5.95 -6.93
C ILE A 62 1.81 4.72 -7.71
N THR A 63 2.30 3.56 -7.32
CA THR A 63 1.76 2.28 -7.78
C THR A 63 0.99 1.63 -6.66
N PHE A 64 -0.31 1.45 -6.87
CA PHE A 64 -1.17 0.72 -5.96
C PHE A 64 -1.26 -0.75 -6.38
N ILE A 65 -1.27 -1.65 -5.41
CA ILE A 65 -1.46 -3.09 -5.61
C ILE A 65 -2.46 -3.59 -4.56
N ALA A 66 -3.43 -4.40 -5.01
CA ALA A 66 -4.42 -5.03 -4.15
C ALA A 66 -4.67 -6.47 -4.63
N PRO A 67 -5.21 -7.37 -3.79
CA PRO A 67 -5.57 -8.71 -4.21
C PRO A 67 -6.61 -8.68 -5.34
N ALA A 68 -6.32 -9.40 -6.42
CA ALA A 68 -7.24 -9.63 -7.53
C ALA A 68 -6.81 -10.86 -8.35
N SER A 69 -7.68 -11.33 -9.26
CA SER A 69 -7.37 -12.45 -10.12
C SER A 69 -6.26 -12.14 -11.12
N LYS A 70 -5.62 -13.18 -11.66
CA LYS A 70 -4.64 -13.04 -12.72
C LYS A 70 -5.28 -12.41 -13.97
N ASP A 71 -6.48 -12.82 -14.31
CA ASP A 71 -7.19 -12.34 -15.49
C ASP A 71 -7.55 -10.86 -15.36
N PHE A 72 -7.97 -10.42 -14.16
CA PHE A 72 -8.18 -9.00 -13.86
C PHE A 72 -6.94 -8.18 -14.19
N TYR A 73 -5.79 -8.55 -13.68
CA TYR A 73 -4.55 -7.81 -13.94
C TYR A 73 -4.07 -7.92 -15.38
N GLN A 74 -4.26 -9.07 -16.04
CA GLN A 74 -3.94 -9.20 -17.46
C GLN A 74 -4.77 -8.24 -18.31
N ASN A 75 -6.06 -8.13 -18.05
CA ASN A 75 -6.95 -7.23 -18.77
C ASN A 75 -6.63 -5.77 -18.45
N LEU A 76 -6.41 -5.45 -17.17
CA LEU A 76 -6.03 -4.11 -16.73
C LEU A 76 -4.73 -3.61 -17.41
N PHE A 77 -3.73 -4.48 -17.56
CA PHE A 77 -2.44 -4.11 -18.16
C PHE A 77 -2.43 -4.13 -19.69
N LYS A 78 -3.27 -4.95 -20.32
CA LYS A 78 -3.42 -4.99 -21.78
C LYS A 78 -4.23 -3.83 -22.33
N SER A 79 -5.08 -3.25 -21.52
CA SER A 79 -5.95 -2.15 -21.93
C SER A 79 -5.14 -0.92 -22.30
N LYS A 80 -5.09 -0.63 -23.60
CA LYS A 80 -4.55 0.64 -24.12
C LYS A 80 -5.58 1.77 -24.04
N THR A 81 -6.84 1.44 -23.80
CA THR A 81 -7.96 2.36 -23.65
C THR A 81 -8.46 2.27 -22.20
N PHE A 82 -8.69 3.42 -21.59
CA PHE A 82 -9.18 3.53 -20.19
C PHE A 82 -10.70 3.22 -20.08
N GLU A 83 -11.22 2.31 -20.89
CA GLU A 83 -12.66 2.05 -21.02
C GLU A 83 -13.05 0.60 -20.69
N THR A 84 -12.14 -0.18 -20.06
CA THR A 84 -12.47 -1.55 -19.67
C THR A 84 -13.16 -1.59 -18.31
N ASP A 85 -13.95 -2.65 -18.06
CA ASP A 85 -14.62 -2.88 -16.78
C ASP A 85 -13.59 -2.98 -15.64
N GLU A 86 -12.46 -3.64 -15.88
CA GLU A 86 -11.38 -3.78 -14.89
C GLU A 86 -10.76 -2.42 -14.54
N TYR A 87 -10.58 -1.54 -15.53
CA TYR A 87 -10.08 -0.20 -15.27
C TYR A 87 -11.08 0.62 -14.45
N ASN A 88 -12.36 0.55 -14.77
CA ASN A 88 -13.40 1.24 -14.03
C ASN A 88 -13.52 0.73 -12.59
N GLN A 89 -13.47 -0.60 -12.38
CA GLN A 89 -13.43 -1.22 -11.05
C GLN A 89 -12.20 -0.78 -10.26
N TRP A 90 -11.04 -0.76 -10.91
CA TRP A 90 -9.79 -0.30 -10.28
C TRP A 90 -9.87 1.16 -9.85
N LYS A 91 -10.35 2.03 -10.74
CA LYS A 91 -10.53 3.46 -10.46
C LYS A 91 -11.51 3.70 -9.33
N GLU A 92 -12.64 3.00 -9.33
CA GLU A 92 -13.63 3.07 -8.25
C GLU A 92 -13.06 2.59 -6.91
N PHE A 93 -12.32 1.49 -6.92
CA PHE A 93 -11.63 0.99 -5.71
C PHE A 93 -10.66 2.03 -5.15
N LEU A 94 -9.77 2.59 -5.96
CA LEU A 94 -8.80 3.59 -5.53
C LEU A 94 -9.49 4.88 -5.07
N SER A 95 -10.47 5.36 -5.80
CA SER A 95 -11.27 6.53 -5.41
C SER A 95 -11.90 6.30 -4.04
N ASN A 96 -12.51 5.14 -3.82
CA ASN A 96 -13.09 4.81 -2.52
C ASN A 96 -12.05 4.82 -1.39
N LYS A 97 -10.84 4.27 -1.62
CA LYS A 97 -9.76 4.26 -0.61
C LYS A 97 -9.27 5.65 -0.24
N VAL A 98 -9.16 6.58 -1.19
CA VAL A 98 -8.67 7.94 -0.91
C VAL A 98 -9.74 8.86 -0.33
N TYR A 99 -11.01 8.72 -0.75
CA TYR A 99 -12.11 9.52 -0.20
C TYR A 99 -12.70 8.96 1.09
N ASN A 100 -12.61 7.64 1.30
CA ASN A 100 -13.03 6.96 2.52
C ASN A 100 -11.96 5.96 2.97
N PRO A 101 -10.86 6.44 3.57
CA PRO A 101 -9.71 5.59 3.93
C PRO A 101 -10.02 4.51 4.98
N PHE A 102 -11.18 4.57 5.64
CA PHE A 102 -11.67 3.54 6.56
C PHE A 102 -12.57 2.50 5.89
N SER A 103 -12.84 2.69 4.60
CA SER A 103 -13.65 1.74 3.84
C SER A 103 -12.99 0.36 3.82
N LYS A 104 -13.81 -0.66 4.10
CA LYS A 104 -13.43 -2.07 3.94
C LYS A 104 -13.62 -2.57 2.51
N LYS A 105 -13.88 -1.66 1.54
CA LYS A 105 -14.04 -2.06 0.15
C LYS A 105 -12.83 -2.84 -0.32
N VAL A 106 -13.06 -4.04 -0.83
CA VAL A 106 -12.07 -4.89 -1.50
C VAL A 106 -12.22 -4.74 -3.01
N LEU A 107 -11.14 -4.94 -3.74
CA LEU A 107 -11.16 -4.89 -5.20
C LEU A 107 -11.88 -6.12 -5.78
N SER A 108 -11.63 -7.28 -5.20
CA SER A 108 -12.26 -8.56 -5.59
C SER A 108 -12.26 -9.52 -4.40
N ASP A 109 -12.96 -10.65 -4.53
CA ASP A 109 -12.94 -11.74 -3.54
C ASP A 109 -11.66 -12.58 -3.58
N SER A 110 -10.72 -12.23 -4.44
CA SER A 110 -9.44 -12.93 -4.53
C SER A 110 -8.57 -12.64 -3.31
N ASN A 111 -7.97 -13.70 -2.76
CA ASN A 111 -6.98 -13.63 -1.68
C ASN A 111 -5.53 -13.71 -2.22
N ASN A 112 -5.31 -13.39 -3.49
CA ASN A 112 -4.03 -13.53 -4.15
C ASN A 112 -3.60 -12.23 -4.85
N ILE A 113 -2.30 -11.95 -4.80
CA ILE A 113 -1.63 -10.95 -5.65
C ILE A 113 -0.79 -11.74 -6.66
N PRO A 114 -1.20 -11.83 -7.93
CA PRO A 114 -0.53 -12.68 -8.90
C PRO A 114 0.83 -12.12 -9.34
N VAL A 115 1.74 -13.02 -9.74
CA VAL A 115 3.12 -12.70 -10.16
C VAL A 115 3.19 -11.63 -11.26
N ILE A 116 2.23 -11.63 -12.18
CA ILE A 116 2.16 -10.63 -13.25
C ILE A 116 2.11 -9.19 -12.71
N THR A 117 1.51 -8.98 -11.54
CA THR A 117 1.45 -7.67 -10.88
C THR A 117 2.85 -7.20 -10.47
N ILE A 118 3.66 -8.09 -9.91
CA ILE A 118 5.02 -7.76 -9.49
C ILE A 118 5.95 -7.59 -10.69
N ASN A 119 5.74 -8.33 -11.78
CA ASN A 119 6.48 -8.12 -13.03
C ASN A 119 6.20 -6.73 -13.61
N ASN A 120 4.92 -6.35 -13.70
CA ASN A 120 4.53 -5.02 -14.19
C ASN A 120 5.05 -3.89 -13.26
N LEU A 121 5.03 -4.14 -11.94
CA LEU A 121 5.63 -3.22 -10.98
C LEU A 121 7.11 -2.97 -11.28
N LYS A 122 7.90 -4.01 -11.55
CA LYS A 122 9.33 -3.87 -11.86
C LYS A 122 9.59 -2.93 -13.03
N GLU A 123 8.83 -3.06 -14.12
CA GLU A 123 8.97 -2.18 -15.28
C GLU A 123 8.77 -0.70 -14.88
N LYS A 124 7.79 -0.42 -14.02
CA LYS A 124 7.49 0.95 -13.56
C LYS A 124 8.53 1.52 -12.62
N ILE A 125 8.99 0.74 -11.63
CA ILE A 125 9.90 1.26 -10.60
C ILE A 125 11.32 1.45 -11.09
N TYR A 126 11.80 0.66 -12.05
CA TYR A 126 13.14 0.81 -12.61
C TYR A 126 13.23 1.91 -13.69
N PHE A 127 12.11 2.47 -14.13
CA PHE A 127 12.14 3.65 -14.98
C PHE A 127 12.73 4.84 -14.22
N LYS A 128 13.81 5.44 -14.75
CA LYS A 128 14.53 6.53 -14.07
C LYS A 128 13.67 7.80 -13.99
N THR A 129 13.49 8.32 -12.81
CA THR A 129 12.90 9.64 -12.53
C THR A 129 13.61 10.24 -11.32
N ASN A 130 13.60 11.58 -11.23
CA ASN A 130 14.10 12.27 -10.05
C ASN A 130 13.09 12.28 -8.89
N ASP A 131 11.82 12.04 -9.19
CA ASP A 131 10.76 12.01 -8.21
C ASP A 131 10.77 10.71 -7.39
N ARG A 132 10.33 10.81 -6.14
CA ARG A 132 10.16 9.64 -5.29
C ARG A 132 8.98 8.80 -5.76
N LYS A 133 9.20 7.51 -5.91
CA LYS A 133 8.17 6.51 -6.23
C LYS A 133 7.66 5.86 -4.96
N ILE A 134 6.37 5.67 -4.91
CA ILE A 134 5.71 4.96 -3.81
C ILE A 134 5.02 3.71 -4.37
N VAL A 135 5.19 2.60 -3.68
CA VAL A 135 4.46 1.35 -3.96
C VAL A 135 3.62 1.03 -2.73
N LEU A 136 2.30 1.17 -2.83
CA LEU A 136 1.38 0.80 -1.75
C LEU A 136 0.71 -0.53 -2.07
N ILE A 137 0.93 -1.53 -1.21
CA ILE A 137 0.37 -2.87 -1.34
C ILE A 137 -0.66 -3.10 -0.24
N PHE A 138 -1.93 -3.16 -0.62
CA PHE A 138 -3.03 -3.53 0.28
C PHE A 138 -3.09 -5.03 0.49
N ASN A 139 -3.48 -5.46 1.71
CA ASN A 139 -3.59 -6.88 2.07
C ASN A 139 -2.35 -7.68 1.66
N SER A 140 -1.17 -7.20 2.07
CA SER A 140 0.12 -7.72 1.60
C SER A 140 0.38 -9.18 1.99
N GLU A 141 -0.38 -9.76 2.94
CA GLU A 141 -0.41 -11.21 3.19
C GLU A 141 -0.79 -12.03 1.96
N ALA A 142 -1.56 -11.45 1.04
CA ALA A 142 -1.95 -12.09 -0.22
C ALA A 142 -0.78 -12.37 -1.18
N LEU A 143 0.37 -11.73 -0.99
CA LEU A 143 1.62 -12.04 -1.71
C LEU A 143 2.12 -13.46 -1.41
N SER A 144 1.87 -13.96 -0.19
CA SER A 144 2.32 -15.27 0.28
C SER A 144 1.33 -16.40 -0.05
N HIS A 145 0.23 -16.10 -0.74
CA HIS A 145 -0.78 -17.10 -1.07
C HIS A 145 -0.26 -18.11 -2.12
N GLY A 146 -0.69 -19.36 -2.03
CA GLY A 146 -0.27 -20.43 -2.94
C GLY A 146 1.20 -20.79 -2.77
N SER A 147 1.97 -20.77 -3.86
CA SER A 147 3.41 -21.07 -3.88
C SER A 147 4.30 -19.96 -3.30
N GLY A 148 3.72 -18.76 -3.02
CA GLY A 148 4.49 -17.61 -2.56
C GLY A 148 5.41 -16.98 -3.62
N GLU A 149 5.20 -17.28 -4.89
CA GLU A 149 6.03 -16.73 -5.98
C GLU A 149 6.04 -15.22 -6.02
N SER A 150 4.88 -14.58 -5.81
CA SER A 150 4.77 -13.12 -5.78
C SER A 150 5.57 -12.52 -4.63
N ALA A 151 5.53 -13.15 -3.46
CA ALA A 151 6.32 -12.75 -2.31
C ALA A 151 7.83 -12.90 -2.57
N ASN A 152 8.27 -14.03 -3.14
CA ASN A 152 9.66 -14.27 -3.50
C ASN A 152 10.16 -13.29 -4.57
N MET A 153 9.30 -12.90 -5.50
CA MET A 153 9.66 -11.93 -6.52
C MET A 153 9.77 -10.52 -5.93
N LEU A 154 8.86 -10.13 -5.03
CA LEU A 154 8.94 -8.85 -4.32
C LEU A 154 10.17 -8.82 -3.42
N LEU A 155 10.52 -9.92 -2.76
CA LEU A 155 11.69 -10.03 -1.90
C LEU A 155 12.97 -9.61 -2.64
N LYS A 156 13.17 -10.08 -3.88
CA LYS A 156 14.32 -9.68 -4.71
C LYS A 156 14.39 -8.18 -4.95
N VAL A 157 13.23 -7.52 -5.06
CA VAL A 157 13.16 -6.05 -5.22
C VAL A 157 13.45 -5.34 -3.90
N LEU A 158 13.02 -5.91 -2.77
CA LEU A 158 13.28 -5.34 -1.44
C LEU A 158 14.73 -5.51 -1.00
N GLU A 159 15.47 -6.49 -1.55
CA GLU A 159 16.91 -6.68 -1.32
C GLU A 159 17.74 -5.58 -1.98
N GLU A 160 17.39 -5.22 -3.20
CA GLU A 160 18.05 -4.17 -3.99
C GLU A 160 17.01 -3.17 -4.53
N PRO A 161 16.42 -2.36 -3.64
CA PRO A 161 15.36 -1.45 -4.04
C PRO A 161 15.91 -0.34 -4.95
N PRO A 162 15.17 0.06 -5.99
CA PRO A 162 15.55 1.21 -6.81
C PRO A 162 15.69 2.47 -5.95
N SER A 163 16.63 3.32 -6.30
CA SER A 163 16.79 4.63 -5.65
C SER A 163 15.47 5.41 -5.69
N ASN A 164 15.22 6.21 -4.67
CA ASN A 164 14.01 7.02 -4.53
C ASN A 164 12.68 6.22 -4.56
N THR A 165 12.71 4.92 -4.22
CA THR A 165 11.49 4.10 -4.15
C THR A 165 11.21 3.70 -2.70
N THR A 166 9.96 3.87 -2.27
CA THR A 166 9.49 3.45 -0.94
C THR A 166 8.31 2.48 -1.08
N PHE A 167 8.46 1.30 -0.51
CA PHE A 167 7.41 0.28 -0.44
C PHE A 167 6.64 0.43 0.87
N ILE A 168 5.32 0.41 0.80
CA ILE A 168 4.43 0.45 1.96
C ILE A 168 3.50 -0.75 1.86
N LEU A 169 3.70 -1.73 2.72
CA LEU A 169 2.90 -2.93 2.80
C LEU A 169 1.89 -2.77 3.94
N VAL A 170 0.62 -3.02 3.68
CA VAL A 170 -0.44 -2.97 4.69
C VAL A 170 -1.05 -4.35 4.85
N THR A 171 -1.17 -4.83 6.10
CA THR A 171 -1.72 -6.16 6.38
C THR A 171 -2.53 -6.20 7.69
N ASP A 172 -3.61 -6.99 7.68
CA ASP A 172 -4.34 -7.39 8.90
C ASP A 172 -3.69 -8.60 9.59
N TYR A 173 -2.88 -9.37 8.84
CA TYR A 173 -2.39 -10.69 9.25
C TYR A 173 -0.86 -10.78 9.09
N ILE A 174 -0.14 -10.11 9.98
CA ILE A 174 1.34 -10.05 9.94
C ILE A 174 1.99 -11.44 9.95
N ASP A 175 1.35 -12.42 10.59
CA ASP A 175 1.86 -13.79 10.69
C ASP A 175 1.78 -14.53 9.35
N LYS A 176 0.92 -14.10 8.43
CA LYS A 176 0.81 -14.65 7.07
C LYS A 176 1.81 -14.03 6.09
N VAL A 177 2.49 -12.95 6.45
CA VAL A 177 3.54 -12.35 5.64
C VAL A 177 4.85 -13.09 5.86
N MET A 178 5.57 -13.41 4.79
CA MET A 178 6.85 -14.13 4.85
C MET A 178 7.84 -13.43 5.80
N PRO A 179 8.52 -14.19 6.70
CA PRO A 179 9.51 -13.62 7.62
C PRO A 179 10.62 -12.84 6.91
N THR A 180 11.01 -13.28 5.73
CA THR A 180 12.02 -12.64 4.87
C THR A 180 11.60 -11.27 4.36
N ILE A 181 10.31 -11.04 4.09
CA ILE A 181 9.76 -9.72 3.77
C ILE A 181 9.75 -8.84 5.02
N LYS A 182 9.24 -9.39 6.15
CA LYS A 182 9.17 -8.64 7.41
C LYS A 182 10.53 -8.11 7.87
N SER A 183 11.58 -8.91 7.73
CA SER A 183 12.95 -8.53 8.14
C SER A 183 13.55 -7.38 7.32
N ARG A 184 13.01 -7.08 6.14
CA ARG A 184 13.44 -5.99 5.24
C ARG A 184 12.58 -4.73 5.35
N CYS A 185 11.51 -4.79 6.13
CA CYS A 185 10.59 -3.68 6.31
C CYS A 185 10.70 -3.07 7.70
N GLN A 186 10.64 -1.75 7.78
CA GLN A 186 10.42 -1.08 9.06
C GLN A 186 8.99 -1.34 9.52
N SER A 187 8.83 -2.01 10.66
CA SER A 187 7.54 -2.42 11.19
C SER A 187 6.84 -1.29 11.96
N VAL A 188 5.58 -1.03 11.61
CA VAL A 188 4.71 -0.08 12.30
C VAL A 188 3.42 -0.79 12.72
N TYR A 189 3.26 -1.00 14.02
CA TYR A 189 2.03 -1.54 14.57
C TYR A 189 1.00 -0.43 14.76
N VAL A 190 -0.24 -0.69 14.33
CA VAL A 190 -1.39 0.22 14.47
C VAL A 190 -2.44 -0.47 15.34
N PRO A 191 -2.60 -0.06 16.61
CA PRO A 191 -3.54 -0.68 17.54
C PRO A 191 -4.99 -0.43 17.12
N ARG A 192 -5.91 -1.21 17.71
CA ARG A 192 -7.35 -0.99 17.52
C ARG A 192 -7.74 0.41 18.02
N LEU A 193 -8.59 1.08 17.28
CA LEU A 193 -9.19 2.34 17.73
C LEU A 193 -10.04 2.11 18.99
N THR A 194 -9.91 2.99 19.96
CA THR A 194 -10.77 2.98 21.15
C THR A 194 -12.16 3.54 20.81
N ASN A 195 -13.16 3.20 21.62
CA ASN A 195 -14.50 3.74 21.43
C ASN A 195 -14.53 5.29 21.52
N ASP A 196 -13.68 5.87 22.37
CA ASP A 196 -13.58 7.32 22.50
C ASP A 196 -12.95 7.96 21.27
N SER A 197 -11.90 7.34 20.71
CA SER A 197 -11.30 7.78 19.46
C SER A 197 -12.30 7.71 18.30
N ILE A 198 -13.10 6.65 18.22
CA ILE A 198 -14.15 6.50 17.19
C ILE A 198 -15.19 7.61 17.31
N LYS A 199 -15.71 7.89 18.53
CA LYS A 199 -16.69 8.95 18.76
C LYS A 199 -16.19 10.36 18.44
N GLN A 200 -14.88 10.60 18.57
CA GLN A 200 -14.27 11.88 18.21
C GLN A 200 -14.05 12.04 16.69
N PHE A 201 -14.01 10.92 15.96
CA PHE A 201 -13.71 10.91 14.52
C PHE A 201 -14.97 10.94 13.66
N PHE A 202 -16.04 10.28 14.10
CA PHE A 202 -17.33 10.15 13.43
C PHE A 202 -18.46 10.85 14.21
#